data_c301f288e5503601bd995b862816ced4
#
_entry.id   c301f288e5503601bd995b862816ced4
#
_cell.length_a   1.000
_cell.length_b   1.000
_cell.length_c   1.000
_cell.angle_alpha   90.00
_cell.angle_beta   90.00
_cell.angle_gamma   90.00
#
_symmetry.space_group_name_H-M   'P 1'
#
loop_
_entity.id
_entity.type
_entity.pdbx_description
1 polymer ?
#
loop_
_entity_poly.entity_id
_entity_poly.type
_entity_poly.pdbx_seq_one_letter_code
_entity_poly.pdbx_strand_id
1 'polypeptide(L)'
;MIPRISTKGMVFSLLSAAGDIDTLATTRLSVIVVGANPALSKSFYKGEYFEETVKPDCYSLNGKTPDKDCDDPQSDMCALCPQNAWGSRTTPTGQRVKACADQKRLAVVLADDPKGTVYLLQVTPTSLKNLNGYQKVLQGKSISPEIAKTRVSIDTTLGYPKLEFDFGGFVEEAIQKYIDDLCGSEEVKIVTGELSASERQLTFSDFGFAEENGFTEGGLNHE
;
A
#
# COMPACT_ATOMS: atom_id res chain seq x y z
N MET A 1 0.32 12.77 -0.76
CA MET A 1 1.07 11.49 -0.55
C MET A 1 0.10 10.46 0.02
N ILE A 2 0.31 9.15 -0.20
CA ILE A 2 -0.51 8.11 0.46
C ILE A 2 -0.06 8.00 1.92
N PRO A 3 -0.99 8.05 2.91
CA PRO A 3 -0.67 7.78 4.30
C PRO A 3 -0.06 6.39 4.44
N ARG A 4 0.96 6.24 5.28
CA ARG A 4 1.68 4.95 5.39
C ARG A 4 2.20 4.69 6.78
N ILE A 5 2.37 3.41 7.10
CA ILE A 5 3.05 2.95 8.30
C ILE A 5 4.51 2.68 7.95
N SER A 6 5.42 3.39 8.59
CA SER A 6 6.87 3.18 8.47
C SER A 6 7.38 2.30 9.62
N THR A 7 8.43 1.54 9.31
CA THR A 7 9.16 0.70 10.28
C THR A 7 10.59 1.17 10.49
N LYS A 8 10.91 2.40 10.03
CA LYS A 8 12.23 3.00 10.16
C LYS A 8 12.61 3.14 11.63
N GLY A 9 13.85 2.83 11.95
CA GLY A 9 14.34 2.88 13.33
C GLY A 9 13.82 1.74 14.22
N MET A 10 13.31 0.65 13.63
CA MET A 10 12.80 -0.54 14.35
C MET A 10 11.59 -0.25 15.25
N VAL A 11 10.84 0.81 14.94
CA VAL A 11 9.57 1.20 15.58
C VAL A 11 8.54 1.55 14.52
N PHE A 12 7.26 1.48 14.87
CA PHE A 12 6.21 1.94 14.00
C PHE A 12 6.04 3.45 14.08
N SER A 13 5.87 4.08 12.92
CA SER A 13 5.51 5.49 12.77
C SER A 13 4.41 5.64 11.75
N LEU A 14 3.47 6.53 12.01
CA LEU A 14 2.40 6.89 11.08
C LEU A 14 2.83 8.13 10.28
N LEU A 15 2.81 8.04 8.97
CA LEU A 15 3.07 9.17 8.08
C LEU A 15 1.76 9.60 7.46
N SER A 16 1.38 10.85 7.67
CA SER A 16 0.18 11.44 7.09
C SER A 16 0.34 11.72 5.58
N ALA A 17 -0.77 12.00 4.90
CA ALA A 17 -0.75 12.46 3.51
C ALA A 17 0.00 13.81 3.34
N ALA A 18 0.04 14.64 4.36
CA ALA A 18 0.77 15.91 4.39
C ALA A 18 2.27 15.73 4.63
N GLY A 19 2.70 14.55 5.10
CA GLY A 19 4.09 14.23 5.40
C GLY A 19 4.47 14.36 6.88
N ASP A 20 3.47 14.62 7.75
CA ASP A 20 3.69 14.62 9.20
C ASP A 20 4.01 13.21 9.68
N ILE A 21 4.89 13.11 10.66
CA ILE A 21 5.32 11.84 11.22
C ILE A 21 4.93 11.77 12.69
N ASP A 22 4.13 10.76 13.05
CA ASP A 22 3.83 10.39 14.42
C ASP A 22 4.53 9.07 14.75
N THR A 23 5.55 9.13 15.59
CA THR A 23 6.30 7.95 16.02
C THR A 23 5.63 7.33 17.23
N LEU A 24 5.08 6.14 17.05
CA LEU A 24 4.33 5.43 18.09
C LEU A 24 5.22 4.84 19.20
N ALA A 25 6.54 4.89 19.02
CA ALA A 25 7.55 4.34 19.95
C ALA A 25 7.25 2.88 20.38
N THR A 26 6.59 2.12 19.50
CA THR A 26 6.19 0.71 19.71
C THR A 26 6.73 -0.19 18.62
N THR A 27 7.01 -1.44 18.98
CA THR A 27 7.38 -2.51 18.05
C THR A 27 6.20 -3.43 17.73
N ARG A 28 5.00 -3.10 18.23
CA ARG A 28 3.77 -3.86 18.03
C ARG A 28 2.63 -2.93 17.66
N LEU A 29 1.84 -3.34 16.67
CA LEU A 29 0.69 -2.59 16.18
C LEU A 29 -0.47 -3.57 15.92
N SER A 30 -1.68 -3.19 16.25
CA SER A 30 -2.88 -3.95 15.90
C SER A 30 -3.62 -3.25 14.76
N VAL A 31 -3.85 -3.96 13.66
CA VAL A 31 -4.49 -3.40 12.47
C VAL A 31 -5.60 -4.33 11.95
N ILE A 32 -6.49 -3.79 11.15
CA ILE A 32 -7.45 -4.53 10.34
C ILE A 32 -7.02 -4.39 8.87
N VAL A 33 -6.83 -5.48 8.17
CA VAL A 33 -6.45 -5.48 6.75
C VAL A 33 -7.72 -5.34 5.92
N VAL A 34 -7.89 -4.18 5.28
CA VAL A 34 -9.07 -3.83 4.47
C VAL A 34 -8.84 -4.00 2.97
N GLY A 35 -7.61 -4.30 2.56
CA GLY A 35 -7.27 -4.59 1.18
C GLY A 35 -5.81 -4.99 1.00
N ALA A 36 -5.53 -5.62 -0.13
CA ALA A 36 -4.17 -5.99 -0.52
C ALA A 36 -4.05 -5.99 -2.04
N ASN A 37 -2.93 -5.52 -2.58
CA ASN A 37 -2.71 -5.61 -4.02
C ASN A 37 -2.76 -7.08 -4.50
N PRO A 38 -3.38 -7.38 -5.65
CA PRO A 38 -3.55 -8.75 -6.12
C PRO A 38 -2.21 -9.41 -6.47
N ALA A 39 -1.24 -8.65 -7.00
CA ALA A 39 0.10 -9.10 -7.32
C ALA A 39 1.14 -8.48 -6.37
N LEU A 40 2.39 -8.94 -6.42
CA LEU A 40 3.49 -8.26 -5.75
C LEU A 40 3.88 -7.01 -6.53
N SER A 41 3.90 -5.86 -5.88
CA SER A 41 4.53 -4.66 -6.42
C SER A 41 6.05 -4.82 -6.42
N LYS A 42 6.73 -3.97 -7.19
CA LYS A 42 8.18 -4.04 -7.35
C LYS A 42 8.78 -2.65 -7.19
N SER A 43 10.00 -2.60 -6.65
CA SER A 43 10.78 -1.37 -6.56
C SER A 43 12.26 -1.65 -6.78
N PHE A 44 12.90 -0.77 -7.55
CA PHE A 44 14.32 -0.83 -7.86
C PHE A 44 14.98 0.51 -7.56
N TYR A 45 16.14 0.46 -6.94
CA TYR A 45 17.01 1.59 -6.65
C TYR A 45 18.39 1.30 -7.21
N LYS A 46 18.94 2.22 -8.03
CA LYS A 46 20.28 2.09 -8.64
C LYS A 46 21.39 2.11 -7.60
N GLY A 47 21.25 2.94 -6.60
CA GLY A 47 22.20 3.12 -5.52
C GLY A 47 21.96 2.22 -4.31
N GLU A 48 22.75 2.42 -3.27
CA GLU A 48 22.42 1.88 -1.96
C GLU A 48 21.19 2.61 -1.40
N TYR A 49 20.27 1.83 -0.83
CA TYR A 49 19.05 2.37 -0.22
C TYR A 49 19.39 3.05 1.10
N PHE A 50 19.38 4.37 1.13
CA PHE A 50 19.72 5.12 2.34
C PHE A 50 18.50 5.72 3.06
N GLU A 51 17.39 5.97 2.36
CA GLU A 51 16.21 6.62 2.97
C GLU A 51 14.88 6.14 2.35
N GLU A 52 13.89 5.88 3.19
CA GLU A 52 12.51 5.50 2.79
C GLU A 52 11.76 6.61 2.02
N THR A 53 12.30 7.83 2.01
CA THR A 53 11.68 8.99 1.36
C THR A 53 12.09 9.16 -0.10
N VAL A 54 13.08 8.41 -0.56
CA VAL A 54 13.53 8.50 -1.96
C VAL A 54 12.60 7.66 -2.84
N LYS A 55 12.07 8.29 -3.90
CA LYS A 55 11.31 7.58 -4.93
C LYS A 55 12.18 6.53 -5.60
N PRO A 56 11.70 5.30 -5.84
CA PRO A 56 12.46 4.30 -6.61
C PRO A 56 12.76 4.81 -8.03
N ASP A 57 13.94 4.49 -8.57
CA ASP A 57 14.29 4.77 -9.97
C ASP A 57 13.32 4.06 -10.93
N CYS A 58 12.95 2.83 -10.60
CA CYS A 58 11.94 2.07 -11.30
C CYS A 58 11.02 1.37 -10.30
N TYR A 59 9.72 1.41 -10.55
CA TYR A 59 8.74 0.70 -9.72
C TYR A 59 7.57 0.21 -10.55
N SER A 60 6.83 -0.75 -10.01
CA SER A 60 5.64 -1.32 -10.61
C SER A 60 4.62 -1.65 -9.52
N LEU A 61 3.46 -1.01 -9.55
CA LEU A 61 2.38 -1.31 -8.61
C LEU A 61 1.69 -2.63 -8.95
N ASN A 62 1.54 -2.93 -10.24
CA ASN A 62 0.91 -4.16 -10.73
C ASN A 62 1.87 -5.37 -10.82
N GLY A 63 3.19 -5.15 -10.67
CA GLY A 63 4.23 -6.17 -10.76
C GLY A 63 4.52 -6.70 -12.16
N LYS A 64 3.86 -6.17 -13.21
CA LYS A 64 3.96 -6.65 -14.60
C LYS A 64 4.75 -5.72 -15.50
N THR A 65 4.47 -4.43 -15.42
CA THR A 65 5.12 -3.37 -16.21
C THR A 65 5.55 -2.24 -15.28
N PRO A 66 6.62 -1.50 -15.60
CA PRO A 66 6.93 -0.27 -14.89
C PRO A 66 5.76 0.71 -14.94
N ASP A 67 5.58 1.47 -13.87
CA ASP A 67 4.63 2.58 -13.86
C ASP A 67 5.10 3.70 -14.79
N LYS A 68 4.14 4.45 -15.35
CA LYS A 68 4.42 5.53 -16.30
C LYS A 68 5.24 6.66 -15.69
N ASP A 69 5.16 6.81 -14.37
CA ASP A 69 5.86 7.85 -13.61
C ASP A 69 7.25 7.42 -13.13
N CYS A 70 7.78 6.29 -13.62
CA CYS A 70 9.14 5.88 -13.33
C CYS A 70 10.13 6.82 -14.00
N ASP A 71 11.13 7.28 -13.23
CA ASP A 71 12.16 8.18 -13.77
C ASP A 71 13.13 7.41 -14.68
N ASP A 72 13.34 6.10 -14.43
CA ASP A 72 14.24 5.26 -15.19
C ASP A 72 13.73 3.81 -15.28
N PRO A 73 12.76 3.53 -16.16
CA PRO A 73 12.24 2.18 -16.37
C PRO A 73 13.37 1.23 -16.85
N GLN A 74 13.56 0.12 -16.13
CA GLN A 74 14.66 -0.82 -16.40
C GLN A 74 14.33 -1.86 -17.48
N SER A 75 13.08 -1.99 -17.88
CA SER A 75 12.59 -2.91 -18.91
C SER A 75 11.11 -2.61 -19.18
N ASP A 76 10.60 -2.96 -20.34
CA ASP A 76 9.18 -2.86 -20.67
C ASP A 76 8.31 -3.86 -19.88
N MET A 77 8.90 -4.98 -19.46
CA MET A 77 8.23 -6.05 -18.72
C MET A 77 9.04 -6.48 -17.51
N CYS A 78 8.43 -6.41 -16.32
CA CYS A 78 9.09 -6.81 -15.07
C CYS A 78 9.54 -8.28 -15.06
N ALA A 79 8.83 -9.17 -15.75
CA ALA A 79 9.18 -10.59 -15.82
C ALA A 79 10.49 -10.83 -16.58
N LEU A 80 10.82 -9.99 -17.55
CA LEU A 80 12.04 -10.08 -18.39
C LEU A 80 13.14 -9.14 -17.91
N CYS A 81 12.90 -8.35 -16.88
CA CYS A 81 13.83 -7.34 -16.38
C CYS A 81 15.08 -7.99 -15.76
N PRO A 82 16.30 -7.62 -16.17
CA PRO A 82 17.52 -8.12 -15.56
C PRO A 82 17.62 -7.86 -14.06
N GLN A 83 17.07 -6.74 -13.58
CA GLN A 83 17.06 -6.37 -12.16
C GLN A 83 16.12 -7.26 -11.32
N ASN A 84 15.15 -7.93 -11.95
CA ASN A 84 14.25 -8.89 -11.30
C ASN A 84 14.82 -10.31 -11.26
N ALA A 85 15.98 -10.55 -11.91
CA ALA A 85 16.62 -11.85 -11.88
C ALA A 85 17.23 -12.13 -10.49
N TRP A 86 17.19 -13.38 -10.05
CA TRP A 86 17.87 -13.80 -8.81
C TRP A 86 19.38 -13.63 -8.95
N GLY A 87 20.01 -12.97 -8.00
CA GLY A 87 21.44 -12.71 -8.00
C GLY A 87 21.85 -11.47 -8.79
N SER A 88 20.88 -10.63 -9.22
CA SER A 88 21.16 -9.34 -9.87
C SER A 88 21.80 -8.31 -8.94
N ARG A 89 21.76 -8.53 -7.62
CA ARG A 89 22.48 -7.75 -6.61
C ARG A 89 23.13 -8.67 -5.58
N THR A 90 24.30 -8.25 -5.09
CA THR A 90 24.96 -8.90 -3.94
C THR A 90 24.90 -7.94 -2.76
N THR A 91 24.43 -8.40 -1.60
CA THR A 91 24.43 -7.61 -0.36
C THR A 91 25.85 -7.39 0.17
N PRO A 92 26.07 -6.43 1.08
CA PRO A 92 27.37 -6.25 1.74
C PRO A 92 27.86 -7.52 2.48
N THR A 93 26.92 -8.39 2.88
CA THR A 93 27.23 -9.68 3.52
C THR A 93 27.47 -10.82 2.53
N GLY A 94 27.54 -10.53 1.22
CA GLY A 94 27.81 -11.52 0.18
C GLY A 94 26.62 -12.34 -0.28
N GLN A 95 25.40 -12.08 0.21
CA GLN A 95 24.21 -12.80 -0.21
C GLN A 95 23.73 -12.32 -1.58
N ARG A 96 23.40 -13.25 -2.47
CA ARG A 96 22.80 -12.96 -3.76
C ARG A 96 21.29 -12.74 -3.58
N VAL A 97 20.80 -11.61 -4.08
CA VAL A 97 19.37 -11.21 -3.99
C VAL A 97 18.93 -10.62 -5.32
N LYS A 98 17.63 -10.36 -5.47
CA LYS A 98 17.12 -9.54 -6.56
C LYS A 98 17.42 -8.06 -6.28
N ALA A 99 17.91 -7.32 -7.27
CA ALA A 99 18.05 -5.86 -7.18
C ALA A 99 16.67 -5.16 -7.14
N CYS A 100 15.69 -5.69 -7.90
CA CYS A 100 14.31 -5.26 -7.88
C CYS A 100 13.55 -6.03 -6.80
N ALA A 101 13.17 -5.35 -5.72
CA ALA A 101 12.51 -5.94 -4.56
C ALA A 101 11.03 -6.22 -4.81
N ASP A 102 10.57 -7.42 -4.46
CA ASP A 102 9.15 -7.79 -4.43
C ASP A 102 8.53 -7.33 -3.12
N GLN A 103 7.34 -6.72 -3.16
CA GLN A 103 6.67 -6.18 -1.99
C GLN A 103 5.17 -6.46 -2.05
N LYS A 104 4.54 -6.67 -0.89
CA LYS A 104 3.09 -6.73 -0.76
C LYS A 104 2.59 -5.43 -0.16
N ARG A 105 1.62 -4.82 -0.80
CA ARG A 105 0.96 -3.60 -0.31
C ARG A 105 -0.33 -4.01 0.39
N LEU A 106 -0.45 -3.66 1.66
CA LEU A 106 -1.66 -3.86 2.44
C LEU A 106 -2.27 -2.49 2.74
N ALA A 107 -3.56 -2.33 2.46
CA ALA A 107 -4.34 -1.23 3.00
C ALA A 107 -4.85 -1.67 4.37
N VAL A 108 -4.56 -0.88 5.40
CA VAL A 108 -4.90 -1.20 6.78
C VAL A 108 -5.49 0.01 7.49
N VAL A 109 -6.38 -0.24 8.47
CA VAL A 109 -6.77 0.75 9.48
C VAL A 109 -6.26 0.29 10.84
N LEU A 110 -6.05 1.23 11.77
CA LEU A 110 -5.68 0.88 13.15
C LEU A 110 -6.85 0.19 13.83
N ALA A 111 -6.61 -0.86 14.61
CA ALA A 111 -7.67 -1.62 15.26
C ALA A 111 -8.34 -0.85 16.42
N ASP A 112 -7.67 0.17 16.96
CA ASP A 112 -8.17 1.10 17.97
C ASP A 112 -8.84 2.34 17.37
N ASP A 113 -8.61 2.62 16.08
CA ASP A 113 -9.28 3.66 15.29
C ASP A 113 -9.72 3.12 13.92
N PRO A 114 -10.68 2.18 13.87
CA PRO A 114 -11.04 1.47 12.64
C PRO A 114 -11.81 2.35 11.63
N LYS A 115 -12.26 3.54 12.03
CA LYS A 115 -12.91 4.53 11.15
C LYS A 115 -11.99 5.68 10.77
N GLY A 116 -10.74 5.63 11.20
CA GLY A 116 -9.73 6.62 10.90
C GLY A 116 -9.09 6.44 9.54
N THR A 117 -7.86 6.87 9.43
CA THR A 117 -7.09 6.89 8.18
C THR A 117 -6.77 5.47 7.68
N VAL A 118 -6.92 5.26 6.38
CA VAL A 118 -6.41 4.06 5.69
C VAL A 118 -4.93 4.26 5.39
N TYR A 119 -4.10 3.41 5.94
CA TYR A 119 -2.64 3.44 5.78
C TYR A 119 -2.16 2.35 4.82
N LEU A 120 -1.13 2.67 4.07
CA LEU A 120 -0.31 1.68 3.38
C LEU A 120 0.64 1.02 4.38
N LEU A 121 0.52 -0.29 4.59
CA LEU A 121 1.56 -1.11 5.20
C LEU A 121 2.29 -1.89 4.10
N GLN A 122 3.55 -1.53 3.87
CA GLN A 122 4.36 -2.16 2.83
C GLN A 122 5.17 -3.32 3.41
N VAL A 123 4.85 -4.54 2.97
CA VAL A 123 5.52 -5.76 3.45
C VAL A 123 6.70 -6.06 2.53
N THR A 124 7.90 -5.92 3.06
CA THR A 124 9.17 -6.11 2.36
C THR A 124 9.49 -7.59 2.11
N PRO A 125 10.44 -7.91 1.19
CA PRO A 125 10.78 -9.30 0.85
C PRO A 125 11.12 -10.18 2.05
N THR A 126 11.79 -9.63 3.06
CA THR A 126 12.18 -10.35 4.29
C THR A 126 10.99 -10.82 5.12
N SER A 127 9.83 -10.13 4.98
CA SER A 127 8.61 -10.37 5.75
C SER A 127 7.54 -11.14 4.97
N LEU A 128 7.68 -11.31 3.64
CA LEU A 128 6.67 -11.97 2.80
C LEU A 128 6.38 -13.40 3.24
N LYS A 129 7.40 -14.15 3.68
CA LYS A 129 7.22 -15.52 4.17
C LYS A 129 6.31 -15.55 5.40
N ASN A 130 6.48 -14.60 6.32
CA ASN A 130 5.69 -14.50 7.55
C ASN A 130 4.24 -14.14 7.23
N LEU A 131 4.04 -13.17 6.32
CA LEU A 131 2.70 -12.81 5.84
C LEU A 131 1.98 -14.02 5.20
N ASN A 132 2.67 -14.73 4.30
CA ASN A 132 2.11 -15.94 3.67
C ASN A 132 1.78 -17.03 4.69
N GLY A 133 2.60 -17.20 5.73
CA GLY A 133 2.34 -18.10 6.84
C GLY A 133 1.05 -17.72 7.59
N TYR A 134 0.91 -16.45 7.91
CA TYR A 134 -0.27 -15.89 8.57
C TYR A 134 -1.54 -16.08 7.72
N GLN A 135 -1.48 -15.79 6.43
CA GLN A 135 -2.62 -16.01 5.51
C GLN A 135 -3.08 -17.48 5.52
N LYS A 136 -2.15 -18.44 5.51
CA LYS A 136 -2.49 -19.85 5.62
C LYS A 136 -3.16 -20.21 6.94
N VAL A 137 -2.75 -19.59 8.04
CA VAL A 137 -3.39 -19.78 9.36
C VAL A 137 -4.84 -19.27 9.33
N LEU A 138 -5.09 -18.09 8.78
CA LEU A 138 -6.43 -17.55 8.64
C LEU A 138 -7.29 -18.45 7.73
N GLN A 139 -6.78 -18.83 6.57
CA GLN A 139 -7.47 -19.74 5.63
C GLN A 139 -7.83 -21.08 6.28
N GLY A 140 -6.89 -21.68 7.02
CA GLY A 140 -7.14 -22.94 7.71
C GLY A 140 -8.21 -22.87 8.80
N LYS A 141 -8.52 -21.64 9.27
CA LYS A 141 -9.59 -21.36 10.24
C LYS A 141 -10.84 -20.77 9.59
N SER A 142 -10.88 -20.62 8.26
CA SER A 142 -11.95 -19.94 7.51
C SER A 142 -12.21 -18.52 8.00
N ILE A 143 -11.15 -17.81 8.41
CA ILE A 143 -11.20 -16.41 8.83
C ILE A 143 -10.74 -15.55 7.66
N SER A 144 -11.57 -14.60 7.24
CA SER A 144 -11.15 -13.59 6.26
C SER A 144 -10.41 -12.44 6.96
N PRO A 145 -9.43 -11.79 6.26
CA PRO A 145 -8.58 -10.77 6.87
C PRO A 145 -9.33 -9.57 7.44
N GLU A 146 -10.43 -9.17 6.81
CA GLU A 146 -11.25 -8.00 7.18
C GLU A 146 -12.07 -8.20 8.46
N ILE A 147 -12.28 -9.44 8.91
CA ILE A 147 -12.93 -9.73 10.20
C ILE A 147 -11.90 -9.98 11.31
N ALA A 148 -10.60 -9.99 10.98
CA ALA A 148 -9.52 -10.26 11.90
C ALA A 148 -8.77 -9.00 12.30
N LYS A 149 -8.60 -8.78 13.59
CA LYS A 149 -7.54 -7.90 14.10
C LYS A 149 -6.21 -8.62 13.92
N THR A 150 -5.33 -8.05 13.12
CA THR A 150 -3.99 -8.57 12.86
C THR A 150 -3.00 -7.85 13.76
N ARG A 151 -2.30 -8.59 14.60
CA ARG A 151 -1.18 -8.07 15.36
C ARG A 151 0.08 -8.13 14.49
N VAL A 152 0.66 -6.98 14.19
CA VAL A 152 1.92 -6.85 13.46
C VAL A 152 3.00 -6.50 14.45
N SER A 153 4.13 -7.21 14.44
CA SER A 153 5.29 -6.92 15.29
C SER A 153 6.58 -6.88 14.47
N ILE A 154 7.56 -6.12 14.96
CA ILE A 154 8.90 -6.04 14.39
C ILE A 154 9.79 -6.99 15.18
N ASP A 155 10.50 -7.89 14.47
CA ASP A 155 11.52 -8.75 15.07
C ASP A 155 12.72 -7.90 15.48
N THR A 156 12.83 -7.61 16.78
CA THR A 156 13.88 -6.76 17.34
C THR A 156 15.22 -7.47 17.52
N THR A 157 15.31 -8.76 17.21
CA THR A 157 16.57 -9.52 17.27
C THR A 157 17.44 -9.32 16.06
N LEU A 158 16.88 -8.74 14.99
CA LEU A 158 17.55 -8.49 13.71
C LEU A 158 17.98 -7.01 13.61
N GLY A 159 19.00 -6.75 12.82
CA GLY A 159 19.46 -5.38 12.52
C GLY A 159 18.65 -4.65 11.44
N TYR A 160 17.52 -5.21 11.02
CA TYR A 160 16.62 -4.66 9.99
C TYR A 160 15.17 -5.01 10.32
N PRO A 161 14.18 -4.20 9.91
CA PRO A 161 12.79 -4.44 10.21
C PRO A 161 12.27 -5.66 9.43
N LYS A 162 11.92 -6.71 10.17
CA LYS A 162 11.21 -7.88 9.68
C LYS A 162 9.90 -8.00 10.43
N LEU A 163 8.79 -8.02 9.67
CA LEU A 163 7.46 -8.07 10.24
C LEU A 163 7.03 -9.51 10.51
N GLU A 164 6.38 -9.69 11.65
CA GLU A 164 5.66 -10.88 12.04
C GLU A 164 4.17 -10.57 12.16
N PHE A 165 3.32 -11.56 11.89
CA PHE A 165 1.87 -11.39 11.81
C PHE A 165 1.19 -12.47 12.62
N ASP A 166 0.33 -12.07 13.55
CA ASP A 166 -0.44 -12.96 14.41
C ASP A 166 -1.92 -12.56 14.46
N PHE A 167 -2.77 -13.54 14.69
CA PHE A 167 -4.19 -13.29 14.95
C PHE A 167 -4.35 -12.63 16.31
N GLY A 168 -4.92 -11.43 16.34
CA GLY A 168 -5.11 -10.61 17.53
C GLY A 168 -6.54 -10.63 18.10
N GLY A 169 -7.47 -11.35 17.43
CA GLY A 169 -8.89 -11.37 17.80
C GLY A 169 -9.78 -11.00 16.62
N PHE A 170 -11.07 -10.92 16.87
CA PHE A 170 -12.05 -10.52 15.86
C PHE A 170 -12.35 -9.02 15.93
N VAL A 171 -12.74 -8.46 14.81
CA VAL A 171 -13.31 -7.11 14.71
C VAL A 171 -14.67 -7.11 15.42
N GLU A 172 -15.01 -6.02 16.10
CA GLU A 172 -16.30 -5.87 16.77
C GLU A 172 -17.44 -5.82 15.75
N GLU A 173 -18.54 -6.53 16.03
CA GLU A 173 -19.72 -6.61 15.17
C GLU A 173 -20.27 -5.22 14.81
N ALA A 174 -20.22 -4.28 15.75
CA ALA A 174 -20.73 -2.91 15.57
C ALA A 174 -20.03 -2.11 14.47
N ILE A 175 -18.80 -2.48 14.09
CA ILE A 175 -18.01 -1.80 13.03
C ILE A 175 -17.82 -2.68 11.79
N GLN A 176 -18.23 -3.95 11.83
CA GLN A 176 -18.01 -4.90 10.73
C GLN A 176 -18.55 -4.36 9.39
N LYS A 177 -19.81 -3.88 9.40
CA LYS A 177 -20.40 -3.30 8.19
C LYS A 177 -19.58 -2.15 7.61
N TYR A 178 -19.03 -1.28 8.46
CA TYR A 178 -18.16 -0.19 8.00
C TYR A 178 -16.88 -0.73 7.32
N ILE A 179 -16.28 -1.75 7.93
CA ILE A 179 -15.08 -2.40 7.35
C ILE A 179 -15.40 -3.07 6.01
N ASP A 180 -16.54 -3.77 5.91
CA ASP A 180 -16.98 -4.41 4.67
C ASP A 180 -17.18 -3.36 3.55
N ASP A 181 -17.85 -2.24 3.85
CA ASP A 181 -18.04 -1.14 2.91
C ASP A 181 -16.70 -0.47 2.51
N LEU A 182 -15.74 -0.42 3.42
CA LEU A 182 -14.41 0.14 3.17
C LEU A 182 -13.57 -0.76 2.22
N CYS A 183 -13.67 -2.08 2.35
CA CYS A 183 -12.83 -3.06 1.61
C CYS A 183 -12.90 -2.93 0.08
N GLY A 184 -13.95 -2.39 -0.50
CA GLY A 184 -14.07 -2.19 -1.96
C GLY A 184 -13.89 -0.75 -2.41
N SER A 185 -13.59 0.16 -1.49
CA SER A 185 -13.55 1.60 -1.76
C SER A 185 -12.41 2.01 -2.69
N GLU A 186 -12.56 3.18 -3.33
CA GLU A 186 -11.49 3.78 -4.14
C GLU A 186 -10.25 4.08 -3.31
N GLU A 187 -10.42 4.52 -2.07
CA GLU A 187 -9.32 4.80 -1.17
C GLU A 187 -8.44 3.56 -0.96
N VAL A 188 -9.05 2.41 -0.69
CA VAL A 188 -8.34 1.13 -0.55
C VAL A 188 -7.63 0.76 -1.85
N LYS A 189 -8.28 0.91 -3.01
CA LYS A 189 -7.67 0.62 -4.33
C LYS A 189 -6.49 1.52 -4.65
N ILE A 190 -6.54 2.79 -4.26
CA ILE A 190 -5.41 3.73 -4.38
C ILE A 190 -4.27 3.31 -3.46
N VAL A 191 -4.56 2.98 -2.20
CA VAL A 191 -3.54 2.55 -1.23
C VAL A 191 -2.88 1.25 -1.66
N THR A 192 -3.64 0.28 -2.18
CA THR A 192 -3.08 -0.98 -2.69
C THR A 192 -2.36 -0.83 -4.03
N GLY A 193 -2.62 0.25 -4.77
CA GLY A 193 -2.05 0.52 -6.09
C GLY A 193 -2.81 -0.18 -7.22
N GLU A 194 -4.06 -0.55 -7.00
CA GLU A 194 -4.96 -1.05 -8.04
C GLU A 194 -5.49 0.09 -8.93
N LEU A 195 -5.66 1.28 -8.34
CA LEU A 195 -5.94 2.53 -9.05
C LEU A 195 -4.76 3.47 -8.89
N SER A 196 -4.34 4.09 -9.98
CA SER A 196 -3.35 5.18 -9.92
C SER A 196 -4.01 6.47 -9.43
N ALA A 197 -3.22 7.33 -8.77
CA ALA A 197 -3.71 8.65 -8.35
C ALA A 197 -4.12 9.54 -9.55
N SER A 198 -3.56 9.28 -10.74
CA SER A 198 -3.91 9.97 -12.00
C SER A 198 -5.23 9.48 -12.60
N GLU A 199 -5.59 8.21 -12.40
CA GLU A 199 -6.88 7.69 -12.85
C GLU A 199 -8.06 8.28 -12.09
N ARG A 200 -7.85 8.70 -10.82
CA ARG A 200 -8.85 9.45 -10.05
C ARG A 200 -9.26 10.78 -10.67
N GLN A 201 -8.34 11.48 -11.34
CA GLN A 201 -8.66 12.74 -12.04
C GLN A 201 -9.46 12.52 -13.32
N LEU A 202 -9.26 11.40 -14.01
CA LEU A 202 -9.97 11.06 -15.24
C LEU A 202 -11.43 10.67 -14.98
N THR A 203 -11.71 9.94 -13.90
CA THR A 203 -13.09 9.52 -13.56
C THR A 203 -13.96 10.68 -13.07
N PHE A 204 -13.40 11.72 -12.47
CA PHE A 204 -14.14 12.92 -12.07
C PHE A 204 -14.38 13.92 -13.23
N SER A 205 -13.49 13.96 -14.22
CA SER A 205 -13.64 14.83 -15.40
C SER A 205 -14.54 14.23 -16.47
N ASP A 206 -14.71 12.91 -16.52
CA ASP A 206 -15.58 12.23 -17.48
C ASP A 206 -17.06 12.27 -17.10
N PHE A 207 -17.40 12.63 -15.86
CA PHE A 207 -18.75 13.02 -15.48
C PHE A 207 -18.93 14.53 -15.72
N GLY A 208 -18.81 14.91 -17.00
CA GLY A 208 -19.18 16.25 -17.46
C GLY A 208 -20.64 16.50 -17.17
N PHE A 209 -20.96 17.20 -16.10
CA PHE A 209 -22.17 17.98 -16.05
C PHE A 209 -22.02 19.03 -17.14
N ALA A 210 -22.70 18.81 -18.26
CA ALA A 210 -22.95 19.87 -19.23
C ALA A 210 -23.62 21.01 -18.45
N GLU A 211 -22.91 22.12 -18.28
CA GLU A 211 -23.54 23.37 -17.87
C GLU A 211 -24.56 23.70 -18.94
N GLU A 212 -25.84 23.51 -18.67
CA GLU A 212 -26.92 24.10 -19.45
C GLU A 212 -26.86 25.63 -19.25
N ASN A 213 -26.00 26.25 -20.02
CA ASN A 213 -26.07 27.69 -20.29
C ASN A 213 -27.12 27.91 -21.37
N GLY A 214 -28.28 28.40 -20.99
CA GLY A 214 -29.27 28.80 -21.99
C GLY A 214 -30.60 29.23 -21.45
N PHE A 215 -30.63 30.14 -20.48
CA PHE A 215 -31.82 30.94 -20.24
C PHE A 215 -31.56 32.37 -20.77
N THR A 216 -31.87 32.59 -22.05
CA THR A 216 -31.99 33.91 -22.60
C THR A 216 -33.39 34.44 -22.30
N GLU A 217 -33.49 35.41 -21.41
CA GLU A 217 -34.69 36.21 -21.26
C GLU A 217 -34.96 37.00 -22.55
N GLY A 218 -36.01 36.60 -23.26
CA GLY A 218 -36.56 37.37 -24.37
C GLY A 218 -37.30 38.59 -23.83
N GLY A 219 -36.78 39.77 -24.16
CA GLY A 219 -37.40 41.03 -23.85
C GLY A 219 -38.78 41.18 -24.54
N LEU A 220 -39.76 41.54 -23.72
CA LEU A 220 -41.06 42.05 -24.19
C LEU A 220 -40.89 43.53 -24.48
N ASN A 221 -40.95 43.90 -25.77
CA ASN A 221 -41.23 45.26 -26.18
C ASN A 221 -42.73 45.40 -26.36
N HIS A 222 -43.36 46.30 -25.64
CA HIS A 222 -44.67 46.84 -25.87
C HIS A 222 -44.54 48.06 -26.81
N GLU A 223 -45.32 48.05 -27.88
CA GLU A 223 -46.12 49.13 -28.36
C GLU A 223 -47.52 48.61 -28.71
#